data_6672779d45f76cdf80ee998a85f22aea
#
_entry.id   6672779d45f76cdf80ee998a85f22aea
#
_cell.length_a   1.000
_cell.length_b   1.000
_cell.length_c   1.000
_cell.angle_alpha   90.00
_cell.angle_beta   90.00
_cell.angle_gamma   90.00
#
_symmetry.space_group_name_H-M   'P 1'
#
loop_
_entity.id
_entity.type
_entity.pdbx_description
1 polymer ?
#
loop_
_entity_poly.entity_id
_entity_poly.type
_entity_poly.pdbx_seq_one_letter_code
_entity_poly.pdbx_strand_id
1 'polypeptide(L)'
;MSAATPDLQDAPARAAPRACPLTLTAVHAVGDLRAAFGGPSRSVTNVCDALAEAGAAVDLVASRPGPGVEIVRPRSVAVRLRLAGNSERSGLWQGRRSPFGRAVADALAASAGGAVVHTHGLWVPANRSAALAARAAGAPLVVSPKGMLSEWSMSQSRTKKRVAWHLFQRRALQAAHAFQVTAEAEAEDVRRLGLRQPVAVVPHGVDGPPPGALGERPSAETRTALFLSRVHPKKGLPDLVEAWARVRPVGWRLVIAGPDDGGHQAEVERRVRERGLEGAVSFPGPVGDDEKWALYGAADLFVLPTLSENFGIVVAEALAAGVPVLTTHEAPWRALETHRCGWWTETGPDAVAAALGEATAAPPDVLRAMGERGRAYAEAELSWGRSAREHLALYRWLLGRGDRPPCVAVS
;
A
#
# COMPACT_ATOMS: atom_id res chain seq x y z
N MET A 1 24.67 2.14 -55.95
CA MET A 1 24.44 0.78 -55.41
C MET A 1 23.91 0.97 -53.98
N SER A 2 22.57 0.93 -53.88
CA SER A 2 21.84 1.15 -52.65
C SER A 2 21.69 -0.16 -51.93
N ALA A 3 22.15 -0.25 -50.67
CA ALA A 3 21.98 -1.42 -49.83
C ALA A 3 20.62 -1.27 -49.06
N ALA A 4 19.74 -2.20 -49.34
CA ALA A 4 18.45 -2.31 -48.67
C ALA A 4 18.61 -2.85 -47.25
N THR A 5 17.99 -2.16 -46.31
CA THR A 5 17.79 -2.60 -44.92
C THR A 5 16.73 -3.72 -44.87
N PRO A 6 16.93 -4.82 -44.17
CA PRO A 6 15.89 -5.84 -44.05
C PRO A 6 14.82 -5.40 -43.03
N ASP A 7 13.59 -5.60 -43.46
CA ASP A 7 12.33 -5.39 -42.74
C ASP A 7 12.23 -6.35 -41.54
N LEU A 8 12.13 -5.79 -40.32
CA LEU A 8 11.86 -6.51 -39.08
C LEU A 8 10.34 -6.56 -38.83
N GLN A 9 9.62 -7.26 -39.69
CA GLN A 9 8.22 -7.62 -39.45
C GLN A 9 8.12 -9.15 -39.33
N ASP A 10 7.32 -9.59 -38.35
CA ASP A 10 6.91 -10.98 -38.07
C ASP A 10 7.87 -11.85 -37.24
N ALA A 11 8.03 -11.49 -35.95
CA ALA A 11 8.22 -12.53 -34.95
C ALA A 11 6.83 -13.03 -34.50
N PRO A 12 6.53 -14.36 -34.60
CA PRO A 12 5.24 -14.89 -34.17
C PRO A 12 5.07 -14.66 -32.67
N ALA A 13 3.94 -14.08 -32.30
CA ALA A 13 3.52 -13.92 -30.90
C ALA A 13 3.67 -15.28 -30.19
N ARG A 14 4.59 -15.37 -29.23
CA ARG A 14 4.71 -16.55 -28.36
C ARG A 14 3.36 -16.77 -27.70
N ALA A 15 2.72 -17.87 -28.04
CA ALA A 15 1.48 -18.31 -27.40
C ALA A 15 1.69 -18.36 -25.88
N ALA A 16 0.83 -17.64 -25.16
CA ALA A 16 0.82 -17.71 -23.70
C ALA A 16 0.72 -19.17 -23.24
N PRO A 17 1.46 -19.61 -22.21
CA PRO A 17 1.43 -20.97 -21.74
C PRO A 17 -0.02 -21.37 -21.43
N ARG A 18 -0.50 -22.47 -22.00
CA ARG A 18 -1.82 -23.04 -21.72
C ARG A 18 -1.90 -23.33 -20.22
N ALA A 19 -2.81 -22.65 -19.52
CA ALA A 19 -3.04 -22.86 -18.09
C ALA A 19 -3.33 -24.35 -17.82
N CYS A 20 -2.62 -24.92 -16.86
CA CYS A 20 -2.90 -26.24 -16.32
C CYS A 20 -4.36 -26.28 -15.82
N PRO A 21 -5.15 -27.33 -16.03
CA PRO A 21 -6.60 -27.37 -15.72
C PRO A 21 -6.96 -27.15 -14.24
N LEU A 22 -5.98 -27.02 -13.36
CA LEU A 22 -6.13 -26.72 -11.93
C LEU A 22 -5.70 -25.31 -11.54
N THR A 23 -5.31 -24.45 -12.48
CA THR A 23 -4.80 -23.11 -12.20
C THR A 23 -5.94 -22.19 -11.72
N LEU A 24 -5.79 -21.66 -10.52
CA LEU A 24 -6.70 -20.65 -9.97
C LEU A 24 -6.56 -19.34 -10.74
N THR A 25 -7.67 -18.71 -11.09
CA THR A 25 -7.69 -17.38 -11.68
C THR A 25 -8.04 -16.33 -10.62
N ALA A 26 -7.20 -15.33 -10.45
CA ALA A 26 -7.46 -14.17 -9.62
C ALA A 26 -7.79 -12.96 -10.51
N VAL A 27 -9.03 -12.46 -10.43
CA VAL A 27 -9.45 -11.25 -11.14
C VAL A 27 -9.42 -10.08 -10.15
N HIS A 28 -8.36 -9.29 -10.20
CA HIS A 28 -8.23 -8.09 -9.40
C HIS A 28 -8.92 -6.91 -10.08
N ALA A 29 -9.68 -6.13 -9.32
CA ALA A 29 -10.43 -4.98 -9.83
C ALA A 29 -10.13 -3.74 -8.99
N VAL A 30 -9.64 -2.68 -9.63
CA VAL A 30 -9.28 -1.42 -8.98
C VAL A 30 -9.80 -0.23 -9.79
N GLY A 31 -10.31 0.78 -9.10
CA GLY A 31 -10.86 1.97 -9.74
C GLY A 31 -9.82 2.84 -10.42
N ASP A 32 -8.58 2.83 -9.96
CA ASP A 32 -7.53 3.71 -10.46
C ASP A 32 -6.12 3.13 -10.19
N LEU A 33 -5.23 3.32 -11.17
CA LEU A 33 -3.81 2.93 -11.08
C LEU A 33 -2.88 4.14 -11.33
N ARG A 34 -3.37 5.37 -11.24
CA ARG A 34 -2.53 6.56 -11.46
C ARG A 34 -1.33 6.56 -10.52
N ALA A 35 -0.15 6.88 -11.07
CA ALA A 35 1.10 6.95 -10.31
C ALA A 35 1.01 7.99 -9.17
N ALA A 36 0.28 9.08 -9.38
CA ALA A 36 0.03 10.12 -8.39
C ALA A 36 -0.66 9.63 -7.09
N PHE A 37 -1.36 8.48 -7.10
CA PHE A 37 -1.92 7.89 -5.89
C PHE A 37 -0.88 7.15 -5.03
N GLY A 38 0.32 6.92 -5.55
CA GLY A 38 1.44 6.33 -4.81
C GLY A 38 1.16 4.91 -4.32
N GLY A 39 1.21 4.70 -3.00
CA GLY A 39 1.13 3.40 -2.35
C GLY A 39 -0.01 2.48 -2.79
N PRO A 40 -1.29 2.94 -2.84
CA PRO A 40 -2.40 2.08 -3.25
C PRO A 40 -2.25 1.49 -4.66
N SER A 41 -1.82 2.28 -5.65
CA SER A 41 -1.61 1.80 -7.02
C SER A 41 -0.50 0.76 -7.10
N ARG A 42 0.63 0.99 -6.39
CA ARG A 42 1.77 0.06 -6.32
C ARG A 42 1.43 -1.23 -5.58
N SER A 43 0.72 -1.14 -4.45
CA SER A 43 0.37 -2.33 -3.68
C SER A 43 -0.53 -3.30 -4.44
N VAL A 44 -1.41 -2.80 -5.32
CA VAL A 44 -2.28 -3.64 -6.14
C VAL A 44 -1.48 -4.32 -7.26
N THR A 45 -0.62 -3.60 -7.97
CA THR A 45 0.21 -4.20 -9.02
C THR A 45 1.19 -5.22 -8.45
N ASN A 46 1.85 -4.92 -7.34
CA ASN A 46 2.81 -5.83 -6.71
C ASN A 46 2.16 -7.12 -6.20
N VAL A 47 0.94 -7.06 -5.61
CA VAL A 47 0.24 -8.30 -5.23
C VAL A 47 -0.15 -9.13 -6.45
N CYS A 48 -0.53 -8.48 -7.57
CA CYS A 48 -0.81 -9.17 -8.82
C CYS A 48 0.44 -9.87 -9.38
N ASP A 49 1.59 -9.18 -9.37
CA ASP A 49 2.87 -9.74 -9.79
C ASP A 49 3.25 -10.95 -8.94
N ALA A 50 3.18 -10.81 -7.62
CA ALA A 50 3.51 -11.90 -6.69
C ALA A 50 2.58 -13.11 -6.82
N LEU A 51 1.29 -12.91 -7.08
CA LEU A 51 0.35 -13.99 -7.35
C LEU A 51 0.67 -14.71 -8.66
N ALA A 52 1.05 -13.97 -9.71
CA ALA A 52 1.45 -14.54 -10.98
C ALA A 52 2.76 -15.35 -10.86
N GLU A 53 3.74 -14.85 -10.11
CA GLU A 53 4.98 -15.54 -9.76
C GLU A 53 4.72 -16.82 -8.95
N ALA A 54 3.69 -16.81 -8.09
CA ALA A 54 3.23 -17.98 -7.35
C ALA A 54 2.38 -18.96 -8.17
N GLY A 55 2.24 -18.75 -9.50
CA GLY A 55 1.61 -19.64 -10.45
C GLY A 55 0.10 -19.46 -10.63
N ALA A 56 -0.50 -18.37 -10.14
CA ALA A 56 -1.88 -18.04 -10.45
C ALA A 56 -2.03 -17.39 -11.84
N ALA A 57 -3.15 -17.61 -12.49
CA ALA A 57 -3.56 -16.78 -13.62
C ALA A 57 -4.13 -15.46 -13.08
N VAL A 58 -3.57 -14.31 -13.47
CA VAL A 58 -3.98 -13.03 -12.92
C VAL A 58 -4.47 -12.09 -14.02
N ASP A 59 -5.71 -11.59 -13.85
CA ASP A 59 -6.26 -10.48 -14.62
C ASP A 59 -6.39 -9.25 -13.71
N LEU A 60 -5.75 -8.14 -14.07
CA LEU A 60 -5.90 -6.86 -13.40
C LEU A 60 -6.80 -5.94 -14.24
N VAL A 61 -8.02 -5.71 -13.78
CA VAL A 61 -8.96 -4.80 -14.41
C VAL A 61 -8.91 -3.45 -13.73
N ALA A 62 -8.60 -2.40 -14.48
CA ALA A 62 -8.52 -1.03 -13.98
C ALA A 62 -9.28 -0.05 -14.88
N SER A 63 -9.71 1.07 -14.33
CA SER A 63 -10.29 2.14 -15.16
C SER A 63 -9.22 2.74 -16.05
N ARG A 64 -9.60 3.05 -17.29
CA ARG A 64 -8.72 3.73 -18.25
C ARG A 64 -8.47 5.17 -17.77
N PRO A 65 -7.23 5.59 -17.62
CA PRO A 65 -6.91 6.98 -17.28
C PRO A 65 -7.22 7.93 -18.44
N GLY A 66 -7.27 9.23 -18.15
CA GLY A 66 -7.31 10.27 -19.16
C GLY A 66 -6.02 10.33 -20.01
N PRO A 67 -6.04 11.06 -21.14
CA PRO A 67 -4.84 11.25 -21.96
C PRO A 67 -3.68 11.85 -21.15
N GLY A 68 -2.47 11.34 -21.36
CA GLY A 68 -1.25 11.84 -20.71
C GLY A 68 -1.10 11.50 -19.22
N VAL A 69 -2.02 10.73 -18.64
CA VAL A 69 -1.93 10.33 -17.24
C VAL A 69 -1.12 9.04 -17.11
N GLU A 70 -0.03 9.10 -16.33
CA GLU A 70 0.81 7.96 -16.03
C GLU A 70 0.14 7.00 -15.05
N ILE A 71 0.26 5.69 -15.31
CA ILE A 71 -0.24 4.62 -14.43
C ILE A 71 0.87 3.68 -14.00
N VAL A 72 0.72 3.13 -12.81
CA VAL A 72 1.56 2.02 -12.34
C VAL A 72 1.11 0.74 -13.05
N ARG A 73 2.04 0.10 -13.75
CA ARG A 73 1.78 -1.16 -14.46
C ARG A 73 2.36 -2.34 -13.70
N PRO A 74 1.77 -3.54 -13.80
CA PRO A 74 2.44 -4.77 -13.37
C PRO A 74 3.80 -4.92 -14.05
N ARG A 75 4.78 -5.43 -13.32
CA ARG A 75 6.12 -5.78 -13.83
C ARG A 75 6.10 -7.11 -14.57
N SER A 76 5.30 -8.05 -14.07
CA SER A 76 5.17 -9.38 -14.65
C SER A 76 4.33 -9.37 -15.93
N VAL A 77 4.88 -9.89 -17.02
CA VAL A 77 4.15 -10.10 -18.28
C VAL A 77 3.04 -11.16 -18.18
N ALA A 78 3.06 -11.97 -17.11
CA ALA A 78 2.03 -12.96 -16.83
C ALA A 78 0.73 -12.33 -16.28
N VAL A 79 0.78 -11.08 -15.81
CA VAL A 79 -0.41 -10.33 -15.37
C VAL A 79 -1.09 -9.68 -16.57
N ARG A 80 -2.32 -10.07 -16.86
CA ARG A 80 -3.11 -9.48 -17.95
C ARG A 80 -3.77 -8.19 -17.50
N LEU A 81 -3.19 -7.04 -17.84
CA LEU A 81 -3.77 -5.72 -17.55
C LEU A 81 -4.88 -5.38 -18.55
N ARG A 82 -6.11 -5.15 -18.05
CA ARG A 82 -7.29 -4.75 -18.80
C ARG A 82 -7.73 -3.34 -18.40
N LEU A 83 -7.52 -2.36 -19.26
CA LEU A 83 -7.98 -0.99 -19.04
C LEU A 83 -9.38 -0.81 -19.65
N ALA A 84 -10.40 -0.62 -18.82
CA ALA A 84 -11.79 -0.59 -19.23
C ALA A 84 -12.59 0.56 -18.63
N GLY A 85 -13.46 1.17 -19.42
CA GLY A 85 -14.24 2.32 -19.00
C GLY A 85 -13.40 3.60 -18.90
N ASN A 86 -14.00 4.67 -18.37
CA ASN A 86 -13.31 5.91 -18.02
C ASN A 86 -13.68 6.27 -16.59
N SER A 87 -12.69 6.48 -15.72
CA SER A 87 -12.89 6.79 -14.32
C SER A 87 -13.73 8.05 -14.06
N GLU A 88 -13.66 9.02 -14.97
CA GLU A 88 -14.30 10.34 -14.84
C GLU A 88 -15.77 10.37 -15.31
N ARG A 89 -16.17 9.45 -16.19
CA ARG A 89 -17.50 9.43 -16.82
C ARG A 89 -18.43 8.31 -16.35
N SER A 90 -18.00 7.47 -15.43
CA SER A 90 -18.83 6.35 -14.96
C SER A 90 -19.80 6.82 -13.88
N GLY A 91 -21.04 7.09 -14.26
CA GLY A 91 -22.11 7.35 -13.30
C GLY A 91 -22.33 6.17 -12.34
N LEU A 92 -22.72 6.43 -11.09
CA LEU A 92 -22.97 5.45 -10.03
C LEU A 92 -23.94 4.29 -10.43
N TRP A 93 -24.69 4.49 -11.51
CA TRP A 93 -25.71 3.55 -12.01
C TRP A 93 -25.19 2.55 -13.04
N GLN A 94 -23.94 2.64 -13.47
CA GLN A 94 -23.34 1.69 -14.38
C GLN A 94 -23.00 0.38 -13.63
N GLY A 95 -23.87 -0.60 -13.70
CA GLY A 95 -23.68 -1.91 -13.08
C GLY A 95 -22.86 -2.89 -13.94
N ARG A 96 -23.23 -4.16 -13.92
CA ARG A 96 -22.61 -5.28 -14.69
C ARG A 96 -22.41 -4.97 -16.19
N ARG A 97 -23.29 -4.20 -16.80
CA ARG A 97 -23.24 -3.84 -18.24
C ARG A 97 -22.29 -2.67 -18.55
N SER A 98 -21.64 -2.07 -17.54
CA SER A 98 -20.61 -1.05 -17.79
C SER A 98 -19.40 -1.66 -18.51
N PRO A 99 -18.59 -0.86 -19.24
CA PRO A 99 -17.36 -1.36 -19.83
C PRO A 99 -16.45 -2.06 -18.80
N PHE A 100 -16.37 -1.53 -17.59
CA PHE A 100 -15.61 -2.13 -16.49
C PHE A 100 -16.22 -3.49 -16.06
N GLY A 101 -17.53 -3.54 -15.84
CA GLY A 101 -18.22 -4.78 -15.46
C GLY A 101 -18.13 -5.87 -16.54
N ARG A 102 -18.14 -5.48 -17.83
CA ARG A 102 -17.90 -6.43 -18.93
C ARG A 102 -16.47 -6.96 -18.91
N ALA A 103 -15.47 -6.11 -18.72
CA ALA A 103 -14.07 -6.56 -18.66
C ALA A 103 -13.83 -7.56 -17.52
N VAL A 104 -14.49 -7.39 -16.37
CA VAL A 104 -14.46 -8.37 -15.28
C VAL A 104 -15.18 -9.65 -15.68
N ALA A 105 -16.36 -9.57 -16.32
CA ALA A 105 -17.10 -10.73 -16.77
C ALA A 105 -16.33 -11.53 -17.83
N ASP A 106 -15.65 -10.86 -18.76
CA ASP A 106 -14.82 -11.49 -19.79
C ASP A 106 -13.60 -12.21 -19.18
N ALA A 107 -12.99 -11.60 -18.14
CA ALA A 107 -11.91 -12.24 -17.39
C ALA A 107 -12.38 -13.51 -16.67
N LEU A 108 -13.59 -13.47 -16.07
CA LEU A 108 -14.21 -14.61 -15.42
C LEU A 108 -14.58 -15.72 -16.41
N ALA A 109 -15.14 -15.36 -17.56
CA ALA A 109 -15.50 -16.32 -18.62
C ALA A 109 -14.29 -17.04 -19.23
N ALA A 110 -13.13 -16.40 -19.25
CA ALA A 110 -11.89 -16.98 -19.73
C ALA A 110 -11.21 -17.93 -18.71
N SER A 111 -11.73 -18.04 -17.49
CA SER A 111 -11.15 -18.87 -16.44
C SER A 111 -11.60 -20.33 -16.57
N ALA A 112 -10.65 -21.26 -16.74
CA ALA A 112 -10.93 -22.69 -16.86
C ALA A 112 -10.98 -23.44 -15.53
N GLY A 113 -10.39 -22.88 -14.47
CA GLY A 113 -10.12 -23.56 -13.21
C GLY A 113 -10.82 -22.97 -11.97
N GLY A 114 -11.85 -22.16 -12.13
CA GLY A 114 -12.48 -21.39 -11.06
C GLY A 114 -11.76 -20.07 -10.80
N ALA A 115 -12.53 -19.03 -10.53
CA ALA A 115 -12.02 -17.68 -10.37
C ALA A 115 -12.54 -17.00 -9.10
N VAL A 116 -11.72 -16.12 -8.52
CA VAL A 116 -12.09 -15.23 -7.45
C VAL A 116 -11.98 -13.78 -7.95
N VAL A 117 -12.95 -12.94 -7.62
CA VAL A 117 -12.86 -11.50 -7.84
C VAL A 117 -12.38 -10.82 -6.57
N HIS A 118 -11.33 -10.03 -6.68
CA HIS A 118 -10.79 -9.25 -5.56
C HIS A 118 -10.81 -7.76 -5.89
N THR A 119 -11.66 -7.00 -5.18
CA THR A 119 -11.78 -5.55 -5.39
C THR A 119 -10.94 -4.78 -4.39
N HIS A 120 -10.32 -3.68 -4.85
CA HIS A 120 -9.47 -2.82 -4.04
C HIS A 120 -10.05 -1.42 -3.90
N GLY A 121 -10.14 -0.94 -2.65
CA GLY A 121 -10.77 0.33 -2.31
C GLY A 121 -12.30 0.27 -2.31
N LEU A 122 -12.93 1.41 -2.00
CA LEU A 122 -14.36 1.56 -1.86
C LEU A 122 -14.84 2.84 -2.56
N TRP A 123 -16.14 3.09 -2.55
CA TRP A 123 -16.81 4.32 -2.94
C TRP A 123 -16.80 4.65 -4.44
N VAL A 124 -16.17 3.82 -5.28
CA VAL A 124 -16.07 4.04 -6.72
C VAL A 124 -16.97 3.10 -7.52
N PRO A 125 -17.53 3.54 -8.67
CA PRO A 125 -18.41 2.72 -9.50
C PRO A 125 -17.77 1.41 -9.99
N ALA A 126 -16.47 1.40 -10.19
CA ALA A 126 -15.70 0.23 -10.62
C ALA A 126 -15.86 -0.95 -9.66
N ASN A 127 -15.74 -0.71 -8.34
CA ASN A 127 -15.89 -1.76 -7.31
C ASN A 127 -17.31 -2.36 -7.34
N ARG A 128 -18.34 -1.51 -7.48
CA ARG A 128 -19.72 -1.99 -7.62
C ARG A 128 -19.92 -2.81 -8.88
N SER A 129 -19.36 -2.36 -10.00
CA SER A 129 -19.46 -3.08 -11.28
C SER A 129 -18.80 -4.45 -11.20
N ALA A 130 -17.62 -4.55 -10.56
CA ALA A 130 -16.92 -5.81 -10.32
C ALA A 130 -17.71 -6.75 -9.40
N ALA A 131 -18.26 -6.24 -8.29
CA ALA A 131 -19.08 -7.05 -7.39
C ALA A 131 -20.33 -7.61 -8.06
N LEU A 132 -20.99 -6.83 -8.93
CA LEU A 132 -22.15 -7.29 -9.70
C LEU A 132 -21.76 -8.31 -10.78
N ALA A 133 -20.59 -8.18 -11.38
CA ALA A 133 -20.08 -9.17 -12.34
C ALA A 133 -19.73 -10.50 -11.64
N ALA A 134 -19.04 -10.42 -10.49
CA ALA A 134 -18.73 -11.58 -9.64
C ALA A 134 -20.01 -12.35 -9.26
N ARG A 135 -21.00 -11.64 -8.72
CA ARG A 135 -22.29 -12.23 -8.33
C ARG A 135 -22.99 -12.92 -9.51
N ALA A 136 -22.98 -12.28 -10.68
CA ALA A 136 -23.65 -12.84 -11.86
C ALA A 136 -22.96 -14.11 -12.39
N ALA A 137 -21.66 -14.24 -12.18
CA ALA A 137 -20.85 -15.41 -12.55
C ALA A 137 -20.81 -16.47 -11.43
N GLY A 138 -21.41 -16.23 -10.26
CA GLY A 138 -21.28 -17.12 -9.10
C GLY A 138 -19.86 -17.20 -8.53
N ALA A 139 -19.00 -16.21 -8.83
CA ALA A 139 -17.63 -16.19 -8.37
C ALA A 139 -17.52 -15.58 -6.96
N PRO A 140 -16.69 -16.14 -6.05
CA PRO A 140 -16.42 -15.53 -4.78
C PRO A 140 -15.87 -14.10 -4.91
N LEU A 141 -16.35 -13.21 -4.04
CA LEU A 141 -15.93 -11.79 -3.98
C LEU A 141 -15.12 -11.54 -2.71
N VAL A 142 -13.89 -11.10 -2.86
CA VAL A 142 -13.04 -10.55 -1.80
C VAL A 142 -13.01 -9.03 -1.93
N VAL A 143 -13.06 -8.33 -0.80
CA VAL A 143 -13.00 -6.86 -0.75
C VAL A 143 -11.84 -6.42 0.14
N SER A 144 -10.91 -5.62 -0.41
CA SER A 144 -9.89 -4.90 0.37
C SER A 144 -10.31 -3.45 0.57
N PRO A 145 -10.70 -3.03 1.78
CA PRO A 145 -11.15 -1.66 2.04
C PRO A 145 -10.04 -0.61 1.91
N LYS A 146 -8.77 -0.99 2.12
CA LYS A 146 -7.59 -0.11 2.03
C LYS A 146 -7.68 1.12 2.94
N GLY A 147 -8.09 0.90 4.21
CA GLY A 147 -8.25 1.94 5.22
C GLY A 147 -9.43 2.89 5.01
N MET A 148 -10.27 2.62 4.00
CA MET A 148 -11.40 3.52 3.70
C MET A 148 -12.59 3.36 4.67
N LEU A 149 -12.52 2.41 5.61
CA LEU A 149 -13.49 2.20 6.69
C LEU A 149 -13.01 2.72 8.04
N SER A 150 -11.79 3.24 8.16
CA SER A 150 -11.28 3.84 9.39
C SER A 150 -12.11 5.05 9.83
N GLU A 151 -12.11 5.34 11.13
CA GLU A 151 -12.86 6.49 11.68
C GLU A 151 -12.44 7.79 11.01
N TRP A 152 -11.14 8.01 10.87
CA TRP A 152 -10.62 9.17 10.17
C TRP A 152 -11.15 9.26 8.74
N SER A 153 -11.06 8.16 7.97
CA SER A 153 -11.58 8.13 6.60
C SER A 153 -13.07 8.39 6.55
N MET A 154 -13.85 7.78 7.45
CA MET A 154 -15.30 7.94 7.49
C MET A 154 -15.73 9.36 7.91
N SER A 155 -14.92 10.08 8.67
CA SER A 155 -15.16 11.49 9.03
C SER A 155 -14.99 12.44 7.83
N GLN A 156 -14.13 12.08 6.87
CA GLN A 156 -13.92 12.88 5.66
C GLN A 156 -15.13 12.77 4.73
N SER A 157 -15.69 13.92 4.30
CA SER A 157 -16.90 13.98 3.46
C SER A 157 -18.08 13.18 4.07
N ARG A 158 -18.24 13.25 5.38
CA ARG A 158 -19.15 12.43 6.21
C ARG A 158 -20.56 12.32 5.64
N THR A 159 -21.16 13.43 5.21
CA THR A 159 -22.53 13.44 4.67
C THR A 159 -22.64 12.62 3.39
N LYS A 160 -21.70 12.82 2.44
CA LYS A 160 -21.69 12.07 1.16
C LYS A 160 -21.51 10.57 1.39
N LYS A 161 -20.58 10.19 2.27
CA LYS A 161 -20.33 8.78 2.61
C LYS A 161 -21.50 8.15 3.36
N ARG A 162 -22.15 8.87 4.26
CA ARG A 162 -23.34 8.38 4.98
C ARG A 162 -24.47 8.07 4.01
N VAL A 163 -24.73 8.95 3.05
CA VAL A 163 -25.74 8.72 2.00
C VAL A 163 -25.37 7.52 1.15
N ALA A 164 -24.13 7.48 0.63
CA ALA A 164 -23.65 6.36 -0.18
C ALA A 164 -23.68 5.03 0.58
N TRP A 165 -23.38 5.04 1.89
CA TRP A 165 -23.43 3.86 2.76
C TRP A 165 -24.81 3.22 2.77
N HIS A 166 -25.86 4.01 2.99
CA HIS A 166 -27.23 3.49 3.05
C HIS A 166 -27.80 3.14 1.68
N LEU A 167 -27.44 3.89 0.63
CA LEU A 167 -27.97 3.65 -0.71
C LEU A 167 -27.40 2.38 -1.37
N PHE A 168 -26.11 2.13 -1.27
CA PHE A 168 -25.50 1.02 -2.02
C PHE A 168 -24.29 0.37 -1.36
N GLN A 169 -23.44 1.12 -0.60
CA GLN A 169 -22.14 0.60 -0.19
C GLN A 169 -22.27 -0.55 0.82
N ARG A 170 -23.16 -0.39 1.83
CA ARG A 170 -23.39 -1.42 2.83
C ARG A 170 -23.83 -2.75 2.20
N ARG A 171 -24.78 -2.70 1.26
CA ARG A 171 -25.26 -3.91 0.57
C ARG A 171 -24.17 -4.55 -0.28
N ALA A 172 -23.32 -3.74 -0.93
CA ALA A 172 -22.20 -4.25 -1.71
C ALA A 172 -21.17 -4.95 -0.81
N LEU A 173 -20.87 -4.40 0.36
CA LEU A 173 -19.96 -5.01 1.34
C LEU A 173 -20.56 -6.26 1.98
N GLN A 174 -21.87 -6.27 2.28
CA GLN A 174 -22.56 -7.45 2.79
C GLN A 174 -22.59 -8.62 1.80
N ALA A 175 -22.44 -8.35 0.51
CA ALA A 175 -22.34 -9.36 -0.54
C ALA A 175 -20.91 -9.94 -0.72
N ALA A 176 -19.91 -9.42 -0.02
CA ALA A 176 -18.57 -9.99 0.00
C ALA A 176 -18.57 -11.39 0.65
N HIS A 177 -17.76 -12.29 0.13
CA HIS A 177 -17.53 -13.61 0.72
C HIS A 177 -16.44 -13.53 1.80
N ALA A 178 -15.49 -12.62 1.65
CA ALA A 178 -14.48 -12.30 2.64
C ALA A 178 -13.97 -10.87 2.47
N PHE A 179 -13.41 -10.31 3.54
CA PHE A 179 -12.56 -9.12 3.48
C PHE A 179 -11.09 -9.54 3.52
N GLN A 180 -10.24 -8.86 2.78
CA GLN A 180 -8.80 -8.89 2.96
C GLN A 180 -8.36 -7.53 3.50
N VAL A 181 -7.66 -7.54 4.62
CA VAL A 181 -7.14 -6.35 5.30
C VAL A 181 -5.63 -6.52 5.52
N THR A 182 -4.95 -5.42 5.80
CA THR A 182 -3.50 -5.43 5.93
C THR A 182 -3.01 -5.51 7.38
N ALA A 183 -3.91 -5.26 8.33
CA ALA A 183 -3.62 -5.28 9.75
C ALA A 183 -4.89 -5.56 10.58
N GLU A 184 -4.71 -5.96 11.83
CA GLU A 184 -5.82 -6.22 12.77
C GLU A 184 -6.70 -4.98 12.99
N ALA A 185 -6.10 -3.80 13.09
CA ALA A 185 -6.86 -2.55 13.24
C ALA A 185 -7.87 -2.32 12.09
N GLU A 186 -7.50 -2.69 10.85
CA GLU A 186 -8.43 -2.62 9.71
C GLU A 186 -9.53 -3.70 9.82
N ALA A 187 -9.24 -4.86 10.43
CA ALA A 187 -10.25 -5.89 10.72
C ALA A 187 -11.26 -5.38 11.77
N GLU A 188 -10.80 -4.69 12.79
CA GLU A 188 -11.65 -4.03 13.78
C GLU A 188 -12.57 -2.98 13.14
N ASP A 189 -12.05 -2.18 12.20
CA ASP A 189 -12.86 -1.23 11.43
C ASP A 189 -14.00 -1.92 10.67
N VAL A 190 -13.73 -3.08 10.05
CA VAL A 190 -14.75 -3.89 9.38
C VAL A 190 -15.81 -4.35 10.39
N ARG A 191 -15.39 -4.86 11.55
CA ARG A 191 -16.29 -5.34 12.61
C ARG A 191 -17.14 -4.24 13.23
N ARG A 192 -16.55 -3.08 13.48
CA ARG A 192 -17.24 -1.91 14.02
C ARG A 192 -18.44 -1.46 13.17
N LEU A 193 -18.36 -1.67 11.86
CA LEU A 193 -19.47 -1.36 10.93
C LEU A 193 -20.51 -2.48 10.81
N GLY A 194 -20.44 -3.51 11.65
CA GLY A 194 -21.38 -4.62 11.69
C GLY A 194 -21.25 -5.59 10.51
N LEU A 195 -20.10 -5.62 9.83
CA LEU A 195 -19.79 -6.57 8.78
C LEU A 195 -19.19 -7.83 9.41
N ARG A 196 -19.83 -8.99 9.16
CA ARG A 196 -19.50 -10.26 9.85
C ARG A 196 -18.87 -11.33 8.95
N GLN A 197 -18.64 -11.00 7.68
CA GLN A 197 -17.95 -11.90 6.77
C GLN A 197 -16.55 -12.25 7.29
N PRO A 198 -15.99 -13.40 6.89
CA PRO A 198 -14.60 -13.74 7.18
C PRO A 198 -13.64 -12.60 6.83
N VAL A 199 -12.65 -12.37 7.68
CA VAL A 199 -11.60 -11.35 7.45
C VAL A 199 -10.26 -12.06 7.42
N ALA A 200 -9.55 -11.92 6.30
CA ALA A 200 -8.18 -12.36 6.15
C ALA A 200 -7.23 -11.19 6.42
N VAL A 201 -6.39 -11.31 7.44
CA VAL A 201 -5.32 -10.34 7.71
C VAL A 201 -4.09 -10.78 6.96
N VAL A 202 -3.81 -10.10 5.86
CA VAL A 202 -2.69 -10.39 4.96
C VAL A 202 -1.91 -9.10 4.74
N PRO A 203 -0.76 -8.91 5.40
CA PRO A 203 0.07 -7.74 5.24
C PRO A 203 0.55 -7.55 3.79
N HIS A 204 0.84 -6.31 3.42
CA HIS A 204 1.55 -6.05 2.17
C HIS A 204 2.96 -6.61 2.24
N GLY A 205 3.44 -7.11 1.12
CA GLY A 205 4.86 -7.31 0.91
C GLY A 205 5.60 -5.97 0.77
N VAL A 206 6.88 -6.02 0.99
CA VAL A 206 7.81 -4.93 0.69
C VAL A 206 8.96 -5.48 -0.16
N ASP A 207 9.37 -4.69 -1.14
CA ASP A 207 10.60 -4.97 -1.85
C ASP A 207 11.78 -4.54 -0.96
N GLY A 208 12.78 -5.40 -0.82
CA GLY A 208 14.04 -5.00 -0.18
C GLY A 208 14.81 -4.00 -1.06
N PRO A 209 15.83 -3.33 -0.50
CA PRO A 209 16.70 -2.47 -1.29
C PRO A 209 17.40 -3.30 -2.38
N PRO A 210 17.45 -2.80 -3.63
CA PRO A 210 18.28 -3.40 -4.66
C PRO A 210 19.75 -3.49 -4.22
N PRO A 211 20.53 -4.46 -4.70
CA PRO A 211 21.95 -4.56 -4.39
C PRO A 211 22.67 -3.23 -4.65
N GLY A 212 23.37 -2.72 -3.63
CA GLY A 212 24.11 -1.46 -3.70
C GLY A 212 23.26 -0.18 -3.59
N ALA A 213 21.94 -0.25 -3.58
CA ALA A 213 21.07 0.93 -3.58
C ALA A 213 21.07 1.73 -2.26
N LEU A 214 21.46 1.10 -1.15
CA LEU A 214 21.59 1.82 0.12
C LEU A 214 22.81 2.77 0.15
N GLY A 215 23.76 2.59 -0.77
CA GLY A 215 25.03 3.33 -0.76
C GLY A 215 25.91 2.99 0.44
N GLU A 216 27.05 3.69 0.53
CA GLU A 216 27.85 3.67 1.74
C GLU A 216 27.21 4.63 2.76
N ARG A 217 27.03 4.17 4.01
CA ARG A 217 26.56 5.06 5.07
C ARG A 217 27.63 6.13 5.29
N PRO A 218 27.26 7.42 5.14
CA PRO A 218 28.23 8.47 5.35
C PRO A 218 28.83 8.35 6.77
N SER A 219 30.18 8.42 6.86
CA SER A 219 30.88 8.62 8.13
C SER A 219 30.66 10.07 8.58
N ALA A 220 29.43 10.45 8.85
CA ALA A 220 29.06 11.82 9.16
C ALA A 220 29.05 12.01 10.68
N GLU A 221 29.59 13.14 11.13
CA GLU A 221 29.44 13.59 12.52
C GLU A 221 27.97 13.86 12.89
N THR A 222 27.11 14.06 11.88
CA THR A 222 25.67 14.37 12.05
C THR A 222 24.81 13.21 11.60
N ARG A 223 24.02 12.67 12.52
CA ARG A 223 23.02 11.59 12.28
C ARG A 223 21.76 12.13 11.60
N THR A 224 21.05 11.28 10.89
CA THR A 224 19.89 11.68 10.10
C THR A 224 18.62 10.97 10.59
N ALA A 225 17.61 11.76 10.98
CA ALA A 225 16.23 11.31 11.09
C ALA A 225 15.53 11.58 9.75
N LEU A 226 14.94 10.55 9.16
CA LEU A 226 14.26 10.61 7.86
C LEU A 226 12.74 10.50 8.02
N PHE A 227 12.02 11.47 7.49
CA PHE A 227 10.62 11.34 7.12
C PHE A 227 10.53 11.17 5.60
N LEU A 228 9.86 10.11 5.12
CA LEU A 228 9.64 9.88 3.70
C LEU A 228 8.18 9.49 3.46
N SER A 229 7.37 10.45 3.02
CA SER A 229 5.96 10.26 2.65
C SER A 229 5.44 11.53 1.97
N ARG A 230 4.21 11.50 1.46
CA ARG A 230 3.54 12.74 1.03
C ARG A 230 3.49 13.73 2.19
N VAL A 231 3.83 14.99 1.92
CA VAL A 231 3.68 16.09 2.89
C VAL A 231 2.19 16.46 2.96
N HIS A 232 1.46 15.83 3.87
CA HIS A 232 0.00 15.94 4.01
C HIS A 232 -0.38 16.03 5.49
N PRO A 233 -1.42 16.77 5.90
CA PRO A 233 -1.83 16.92 7.31
C PRO A 233 -1.96 15.61 8.09
N LYS A 234 -2.45 14.54 7.43
CA LYS A 234 -2.57 13.20 7.99
C LYS A 234 -1.26 12.61 8.53
N LYS A 235 -0.12 13.11 8.05
CA LYS A 235 1.21 12.56 8.37
C LYS A 235 1.85 13.14 9.63
N GLY A 236 1.17 14.09 10.30
CA GLY A 236 1.57 14.59 11.60
C GLY A 236 2.86 15.42 11.62
N LEU A 237 3.29 15.97 10.47
CA LEU A 237 4.50 16.79 10.39
C LEU A 237 4.51 18.00 11.34
N PRO A 238 3.40 18.71 11.59
CA PRO A 238 3.35 19.74 12.60
C PRO A 238 3.79 19.27 13.99
N ASP A 239 3.32 18.09 14.41
CA ASP A 239 3.68 17.50 15.71
C ASP A 239 5.17 17.09 15.74
N LEU A 240 5.72 16.62 14.61
CA LEU A 240 7.14 16.30 14.49
C LEU A 240 8.02 17.55 14.64
N VAL A 241 7.64 18.66 14.00
CA VAL A 241 8.39 19.93 14.12
C VAL A 241 8.36 20.45 15.57
N GLU A 242 7.21 20.37 16.24
CA GLU A 242 7.09 20.74 17.64
C GLU A 242 7.92 19.82 18.55
N ALA A 243 7.87 18.51 18.33
CA ALA A 243 8.70 17.55 19.05
C ALA A 243 10.19 17.80 18.83
N TRP A 244 10.60 18.06 17.59
CA TRP A 244 11.99 18.40 17.26
C TRP A 244 12.45 19.68 17.94
N ALA A 245 11.60 20.72 17.99
CA ALA A 245 11.90 21.99 18.66
C ALA A 245 12.10 21.84 20.18
N ARG A 246 11.42 20.88 20.80
CA ARG A 246 11.54 20.58 22.23
C ARG A 246 12.81 19.79 22.56
N VAL A 247 13.09 18.75 21.75
CA VAL A 247 14.23 17.85 21.97
C VAL A 247 15.55 18.50 21.55
N ARG A 248 15.56 19.21 20.42
CA ARG A 248 16.77 19.83 19.81
C ARG A 248 17.98 18.88 19.85
N PRO A 249 17.88 17.69 19.24
CA PRO A 249 18.90 16.66 19.42
C PRO A 249 20.23 17.08 18.81
N VAL A 250 21.27 17.13 19.63
CA VAL A 250 22.60 17.54 19.20
C VAL A 250 23.24 16.50 18.29
N GLY A 251 23.82 16.92 17.18
CA GLY A 251 24.42 16.03 16.19
C GLY A 251 23.38 15.29 15.32
N TRP A 252 22.15 15.81 15.23
CA TRP A 252 21.11 15.27 14.35
C TRP A 252 20.57 16.32 13.39
N ARG A 253 20.11 15.84 12.23
CA ARG A 253 19.31 16.61 11.28
C ARG A 253 18.03 15.84 10.94
N LEU A 254 16.97 16.57 10.58
CA LEU A 254 15.72 16.03 10.10
C LEU A 254 15.59 16.26 8.58
N VAL A 255 15.38 15.20 7.83
CA VAL A 255 15.12 15.24 6.39
C VAL A 255 13.66 14.91 6.16
N ILE A 256 12.88 15.84 5.58
CA ILE A 256 11.47 15.67 5.25
C ILE A 256 11.37 15.55 3.73
N ALA A 257 11.28 14.31 3.23
CA ALA A 257 11.26 13.99 1.81
C ALA A 257 9.86 13.53 1.35
N GLY A 258 9.47 13.94 0.16
CA GLY A 258 8.23 13.52 -0.52
C GLY A 258 7.48 14.66 -1.18
N PRO A 259 6.46 14.35 -2.00
CA PRO A 259 5.67 15.36 -2.70
C PRO A 259 4.76 16.13 -1.75
N ASP A 260 4.63 17.43 -1.99
CA ASP A 260 3.62 18.26 -1.34
C ASP A 260 2.20 17.87 -1.80
N ASP A 261 1.32 17.67 -0.86
CA ASP A 261 -0.08 17.34 -1.12
C ASP A 261 -0.99 18.44 -0.57
N GLY A 262 -1.49 19.25 -1.48
CA GLY A 262 -2.41 20.34 -1.18
C GLY A 262 -1.79 21.57 -0.55
N GLY A 263 -0.49 21.84 -0.72
CA GLY A 263 0.19 23.03 -0.22
C GLY A 263 0.55 22.97 1.28
N HIS A 264 0.53 21.77 1.88
CA HIS A 264 0.80 21.61 3.31
C HIS A 264 2.28 21.85 3.68
N GLN A 265 3.20 21.69 2.72
CA GLN A 265 4.63 21.92 2.95
C GLN A 265 4.89 23.34 3.42
N ALA A 266 4.22 24.33 2.84
CA ALA A 266 4.40 25.73 3.23
C ALA A 266 4.06 26.00 4.72
N GLU A 267 3.05 25.30 5.26
CA GLU A 267 2.72 25.37 6.69
C GLU A 267 3.82 24.76 7.55
N VAL A 268 4.35 23.58 7.16
CA VAL A 268 5.42 22.90 7.88
C VAL A 268 6.69 23.77 7.89
N GLU A 269 7.08 24.32 6.75
CA GLU A 269 8.24 25.23 6.63
C GLU A 269 8.06 26.50 7.47
N ARG A 270 6.86 27.06 7.52
CA ARG A 270 6.56 28.21 8.40
C ARG A 270 6.83 27.85 9.86
N ARG A 271 6.38 26.67 10.32
CA ARG A 271 6.62 26.21 11.70
C ARG A 271 8.11 25.98 11.97
N VAL A 272 8.86 25.43 11.01
CA VAL A 272 10.32 25.26 11.10
C VAL A 272 10.98 26.62 11.35
N ARG A 273 10.62 27.67 10.59
CA ARG A 273 11.12 29.04 10.79
C ARG A 273 10.73 29.63 12.14
N GLU A 274 9.44 29.51 12.53
CA GLU A 274 8.93 30.01 13.82
C GLU A 274 9.65 29.36 15.02
N ARG A 275 10.17 28.15 14.86
CA ARG A 275 10.93 27.42 15.90
C ARG A 275 12.45 27.58 15.78
N GLY A 276 12.95 28.31 14.78
CA GLY A 276 14.39 28.52 14.55
C GLY A 276 15.11 27.19 14.25
N LEU A 277 14.54 26.37 13.35
CA LEU A 277 15.04 25.02 13.01
C LEU A 277 15.60 24.92 11.59
N GLU A 278 15.75 26.04 10.85
CA GLU A 278 16.17 26.05 9.44
C GLU A 278 17.53 25.37 9.22
N GLY A 279 18.41 25.43 10.21
CA GLY A 279 19.72 24.77 10.14
C GLY A 279 19.69 23.26 10.42
N ALA A 280 18.57 22.75 10.96
CA ALA A 280 18.43 21.34 11.36
C ALA A 280 17.43 20.55 10.52
N VAL A 281 16.54 21.22 9.77
CA VAL A 281 15.47 20.59 8.98
C VAL A 281 15.64 20.93 7.51
N SER A 282 15.58 19.91 6.64
CA SER A 282 15.69 20.09 5.19
C SER A 282 14.54 19.42 4.44
N PHE A 283 14.19 19.97 3.27
CA PHE A 283 13.11 19.53 2.40
C PHE A 283 13.66 19.26 1.00
N PRO A 284 14.15 18.05 0.69
CA PRO A 284 14.64 17.72 -0.66
C PRO A 284 13.52 17.64 -1.71
N GLY A 285 12.24 17.63 -1.31
CA GLY A 285 11.11 17.49 -2.20
C GLY A 285 10.77 16.04 -2.59
N PRO A 286 10.09 15.84 -3.72
CA PRO A 286 9.73 14.51 -4.21
C PRO A 286 10.96 13.66 -4.52
N VAL A 287 10.87 12.36 -4.19
CA VAL A 287 11.97 11.40 -4.37
C VAL A 287 11.49 10.25 -5.24
N GLY A 288 12.28 9.86 -6.22
CA GLY A 288 12.03 8.72 -7.10
C GLY A 288 12.23 7.38 -6.41
N ASP A 289 11.77 6.31 -7.08
CA ASP A 289 11.87 4.95 -6.52
C ASP A 289 13.31 4.48 -6.34
N ASP A 290 14.21 4.88 -7.22
CA ASP A 290 15.63 4.51 -7.16
C ASP A 290 16.37 5.32 -6.08
N GLU A 291 15.97 6.59 -5.88
CA GLU A 291 16.62 7.50 -4.94
C GLU A 291 16.20 7.26 -3.47
N LYS A 292 14.99 6.74 -3.25
CA LYS A 292 14.49 6.52 -1.89
C LYS A 292 15.37 5.60 -1.06
N TRP A 293 15.99 4.59 -1.69
CA TRP A 293 16.84 3.64 -0.99
C TRP A 293 18.14 4.27 -0.48
N ALA A 294 18.71 5.23 -1.24
CA ALA A 294 19.85 6.01 -0.78
C ALA A 294 19.50 6.86 0.46
N LEU A 295 18.28 7.42 0.51
CA LEU A 295 17.81 8.15 1.71
C LEU A 295 17.64 7.21 2.92
N TYR A 296 17.06 6.02 2.73
CA TYR A 296 17.00 5.03 3.81
C TYR A 296 18.41 4.61 4.26
N GLY A 297 19.34 4.38 3.33
CA GLY A 297 20.72 4.00 3.65
C GLY A 297 21.48 5.05 4.44
N ALA A 298 21.17 6.33 4.20
CA ALA A 298 21.76 7.47 4.92
C ALA A 298 21.05 7.78 6.25
N ALA A 299 19.92 7.15 6.56
CA ALA A 299 19.13 7.40 7.75
C ALA A 299 19.59 6.55 8.94
N ASP A 300 19.63 7.15 10.12
CA ASP A 300 19.86 6.49 11.40
C ASP A 300 18.54 6.19 12.13
N LEU A 301 17.48 6.92 11.80
CA LEU A 301 16.14 6.78 12.33
C LEU A 301 15.12 7.15 11.25
N PHE A 302 14.09 6.34 11.08
CA PHE A 302 12.93 6.70 10.27
C PHE A 302 11.80 7.19 11.18
N VAL A 303 11.16 8.31 10.85
CA VAL A 303 10.10 8.91 11.69
C VAL A 303 8.84 9.14 10.87
N LEU A 304 7.72 8.58 11.32
CA LEU A 304 6.39 8.77 10.70
C LEU A 304 5.33 9.01 11.78
N PRO A 305 5.15 10.24 12.29
CA PRO A 305 4.22 10.54 13.38
C PRO A 305 2.78 10.70 12.86
N THR A 306 2.33 9.73 12.07
CA THR A 306 1.06 9.80 11.35
C THR A 306 -0.16 9.83 12.29
N LEU A 307 -1.20 10.54 11.87
CA LEU A 307 -2.49 10.63 12.56
C LEU A 307 -3.51 9.59 12.07
N SER A 308 -3.18 8.84 11.05
CA SER A 308 -3.95 7.68 10.56
C SER A 308 -3.18 7.01 9.44
N GLU A 309 -2.95 5.72 9.53
CA GLU A 309 -2.29 4.93 8.49
C GLU A 309 -3.00 3.59 8.32
N ASN A 310 -3.10 3.10 7.09
CA ASN A 310 -3.68 1.78 6.87
C ASN A 310 -2.65 0.66 7.08
N PHE A 311 -1.48 0.82 6.47
CA PHE A 311 -0.36 -0.10 6.61
C PHE A 311 0.95 0.67 6.83
N GLY A 312 1.21 1.70 6.01
CA GLY A 312 2.46 2.45 6.06
C GLY A 312 3.60 1.69 5.36
N ILE A 313 3.50 1.54 4.04
CA ILE A 313 4.53 0.85 3.24
C ILE A 313 5.93 1.41 3.51
N VAL A 314 6.05 2.71 3.70
CA VAL A 314 7.32 3.38 4.00
C VAL A 314 7.96 2.93 5.33
N VAL A 315 7.15 2.48 6.30
CA VAL A 315 7.64 1.84 7.53
C VAL A 315 8.25 0.48 7.22
N ALA A 316 7.56 -0.33 6.41
CA ALA A 316 8.09 -1.62 5.95
C ALA A 316 9.38 -1.46 5.14
N GLU A 317 9.45 -0.42 4.28
CA GLU A 317 10.66 -0.09 3.51
C GLU A 317 11.82 0.33 4.42
N ALA A 318 11.57 1.14 5.45
CA ALA A 318 12.58 1.52 6.43
C ALA A 318 13.14 0.30 7.18
N LEU A 319 12.25 -0.61 7.63
CA LEU A 319 12.65 -1.86 8.27
C LEU A 319 13.46 -2.75 7.31
N ALA A 320 13.02 -2.90 6.05
CA ALA A 320 13.75 -3.67 5.04
C ALA A 320 15.14 -3.07 4.74
N ALA A 321 15.28 -1.75 4.83
CA ALA A 321 16.57 -1.06 4.73
C ALA A 321 17.44 -1.19 5.99
N GLY A 322 16.91 -1.76 7.09
CA GLY A 322 17.62 -1.88 8.36
C GLY A 322 17.69 -0.56 9.14
N VAL A 323 16.67 0.28 9.01
CA VAL A 323 16.54 1.54 9.75
C VAL A 323 15.50 1.38 10.84
N PRO A 324 15.83 1.66 12.11
CA PRO A 324 14.85 1.64 13.19
C PRO A 324 13.78 2.72 12.97
N VAL A 325 12.56 2.44 13.41
CA VAL A 325 11.39 3.25 13.11
C VAL A 325 10.78 3.85 14.38
N LEU A 326 10.39 5.14 14.29
CA LEU A 326 9.50 5.78 15.24
C LEU A 326 8.19 6.12 14.54
N THR A 327 7.08 5.56 15.03
CA THR A 327 5.73 5.89 14.52
C THR A 327 4.71 5.88 15.64
N THR A 328 3.47 6.30 15.32
CA THR A 328 2.38 6.41 16.30
C THR A 328 1.48 5.17 16.28
N HIS A 329 0.64 5.02 17.32
CA HIS A 329 -0.39 3.98 17.42
C HIS A 329 -1.42 4.03 16.28
N GLU A 330 -1.51 5.16 15.58
CA GLU A 330 -2.35 5.34 14.38
C GLU A 330 -1.78 4.64 13.12
N ALA A 331 -0.58 4.08 13.21
CA ALA A 331 -0.02 3.14 12.26
C ALA A 331 0.05 1.74 12.90
N PRO A 332 -0.40 0.67 12.23
CA PRO A 332 -0.56 -0.66 12.83
C PRO A 332 0.78 -1.42 12.97
N TRP A 333 1.74 -0.81 13.68
CA TRP A 333 3.12 -1.30 13.77
C TRP A 333 3.54 -1.73 15.17
N ARG A 334 2.63 -2.38 15.91
CA ARG A 334 2.97 -2.99 17.22
C ARG A 334 4.19 -3.92 17.16
N ALA A 335 4.49 -4.45 15.98
CA ALA A 335 5.69 -5.24 15.71
C ALA A 335 7.00 -4.51 16.08
N LEU A 336 7.03 -3.17 16.06
CA LEU A 336 8.20 -2.38 16.46
C LEU A 336 8.62 -2.64 17.90
N GLU A 337 7.64 -2.75 18.82
CA GLU A 337 7.88 -3.09 20.21
C GLU A 337 8.21 -4.59 20.38
N THR A 338 7.39 -5.46 19.79
CA THR A 338 7.53 -6.92 19.91
C THR A 338 8.88 -7.41 19.42
N HIS A 339 9.39 -6.84 18.31
CA HIS A 339 10.69 -7.17 17.73
C HIS A 339 11.83 -6.23 18.16
N ARG A 340 11.52 -5.24 19.02
CA ARG A 340 12.49 -4.24 19.49
C ARG A 340 13.26 -3.58 18.36
N CYS A 341 12.52 -3.17 17.30
CA CYS A 341 13.09 -2.56 16.10
C CYS A 341 12.64 -1.11 15.90
N GLY A 342 12.08 -0.48 16.93
CA GLY A 342 11.63 0.91 16.88
C GLY A 342 10.82 1.32 18.10
N TRP A 343 10.19 2.47 17.98
CA TRP A 343 9.30 3.10 18.96
C TRP A 343 7.89 3.20 18.39
N TRP A 344 6.91 2.80 19.15
CA TRP A 344 5.50 2.88 18.79
C TRP A 344 4.79 3.63 19.90
N THR A 345 4.38 4.89 19.65
CA THR A 345 3.96 5.85 20.67
C THR A 345 2.59 6.46 20.40
N GLU A 346 2.02 7.14 21.36
CA GLU A 346 0.80 7.93 21.17
C GLU A 346 1.01 9.07 20.17
N THR A 347 -0.09 9.61 19.63
CA THR A 347 -0.08 10.82 18.81
C THR A 347 0.13 12.07 19.66
N GLY A 348 0.55 13.14 18.98
CA GLY A 348 0.74 14.45 19.58
C GLY A 348 2.19 14.77 19.91
N PRO A 349 2.52 16.07 20.02
CA PRO A 349 3.88 16.54 20.09
C PRO A 349 4.62 16.11 21.36
N ASP A 350 3.91 15.88 22.48
CA ASP A 350 4.53 15.47 23.74
C ASP A 350 5.03 14.02 23.70
N ALA A 351 4.17 13.11 23.23
CA ALA A 351 4.51 11.69 23.11
C ALA A 351 5.58 11.46 22.02
N VAL A 352 5.47 12.15 20.90
CA VAL A 352 6.47 12.11 19.83
C VAL A 352 7.81 12.67 20.32
N ALA A 353 7.82 13.74 21.13
CA ALA A 353 9.04 14.33 21.69
C ALA A 353 9.72 13.35 22.68
N ALA A 354 8.96 12.68 23.54
CA ALA A 354 9.51 11.69 24.46
C ALA A 354 10.20 10.54 23.69
N ALA A 355 9.51 9.92 22.73
CA ALA A 355 10.06 8.84 21.92
C ALA A 355 11.23 9.30 21.05
N LEU A 356 11.19 10.52 20.49
CA LEU A 356 12.27 11.12 19.73
C LEU A 356 13.51 11.36 20.62
N GLY A 357 13.30 11.83 21.86
CA GLY A 357 14.38 12.02 22.83
C GLY A 357 15.10 10.72 23.15
N GLU A 358 14.36 9.64 23.41
CA GLU A 358 14.92 8.30 23.61
C GLU A 358 15.69 7.80 22.38
N ALA A 359 15.08 7.93 21.20
CA ALA A 359 15.67 7.46 19.95
C ALA A 359 16.96 8.20 19.60
N THR A 360 16.98 9.52 19.77
CA THR A 360 18.16 10.34 19.45
C THR A 360 19.27 10.25 20.48
N ALA A 361 18.96 9.89 21.73
CA ALA A 361 19.93 9.60 22.78
C ALA A 361 20.55 8.19 22.67
N ALA A 362 19.92 7.29 21.90
CA ALA A 362 20.41 5.93 21.75
C ALA A 362 21.82 5.88 21.08
N PRO A 363 22.74 5.04 21.58
CA PRO A 363 24.03 4.82 20.95
C PRO A 363 23.89 4.28 19.50
N PRO A 364 24.85 4.58 18.61
CA PRO A 364 24.79 4.15 17.20
C PRO A 364 24.73 2.63 17.02
N ASP A 365 25.40 1.87 17.86
CA ASP A 365 25.38 0.40 17.86
C ASP A 365 24.02 -0.16 18.27
N VAL A 366 23.31 0.48 19.21
CA VAL A 366 21.95 0.12 19.61
C VAL A 366 20.99 0.36 18.44
N LEU A 367 21.06 1.52 17.77
CA LEU A 367 20.23 1.82 16.59
C LEU A 367 20.50 0.82 15.46
N ARG A 368 21.74 0.45 15.23
CA ARG A 368 22.12 -0.55 14.24
C ARG A 368 21.51 -1.92 14.57
N ALA A 369 21.65 -2.38 15.80
CA ALA A 369 21.07 -3.64 16.24
C ALA A 369 19.53 -3.65 16.16
N MET A 370 18.87 -2.51 16.41
CA MET A 370 17.43 -2.35 16.19
C MET A 370 17.09 -2.46 14.69
N GLY A 371 17.84 -1.82 13.82
CA GLY A 371 17.67 -1.90 12.37
C GLY A 371 17.86 -3.32 11.83
N GLU A 372 18.85 -4.07 12.32
CA GLU A 372 19.08 -5.48 11.95
C GLU A 372 17.88 -6.37 12.32
N ARG A 373 17.31 -6.18 13.52
CA ARG A 373 16.08 -6.88 13.92
C ARG A 373 14.90 -6.50 13.02
N GLY A 374 14.77 -5.22 12.67
CA GLY A 374 13.74 -4.72 11.75
C GLY A 374 13.86 -5.34 10.37
N ARG A 375 15.07 -5.45 9.82
CA ARG A 375 15.32 -6.12 8.54
C ARG A 375 14.96 -7.59 8.59
N ALA A 376 15.40 -8.32 9.62
CA ALA A 376 15.06 -9.73 9.77
C ALA A 376 13.54 -9.95 9.86
N TYR A 377 12.82 -9.08 10.57
CA TYR A 377 11.36 -9.11 10.62
C TYR A 377 10.74 -8.84 9.23
N ALA A 378 11.21 -7.83 8.51
CA ALA A 378 10.68 -7.51 7.18
C ALA A 378 10.90 -8.67 6.18
N GLU A 379 12.07 -9.28 6.18
CA GLU A 379 12.39 -10.44 5.33
C GLU A 379 11.50 -11.67 5.65
N ALA A 380 11.27 -11.94 6.92
CA ALA A 380 10.47 -13.10 7.36
C ALA A 380 8.97 -12.89 7.13
N GLU A 381 8.44 -11.71 7.48
CA GLU A 381 7.01 -11.49 7.63
C GLU A 381 6.38 -10.64 6.52
N LEU A 382 7.17 -9.80 5.83
CA LEU A 382 6.68 -8.81 4.89
C LEU A 382 7.13 -9.08 3.44
N SER A 383 7.40 -10.33 3.08
CA SER A 383 7.74 -10.65 1.69
C SER A 383 6.50 -10.76 0.80
N TRP A 384 6.60 -10.31 -0.47
CA TRP A 384 5.54 -10.49 -1.47
C TRP A 384 5.20 -11.95 -1.69
N GLY A 385 6.20 -12.86 -1.60
CA GLY A 385 5.98 -14.29 -1.71
C GLY A 385 5.09 -14.84 -0.59
N ARG A 386 5.25 -14.36 0.67
CA ARG A 386 4.35 -14.71 1.78
C ARG A 386 2.95 -14.16 1.54
N SER A 387 2.83 -12.87 1.20
CA SER A 387 1.55 -12.24 0.90
C SER A 387 0.79 -13.01 -0.20
N ALA A 388 1.49 -13.41 -1.27
CA ALA A 388 0.89 -14.20 -2.35
C ALA A 388 0.39 -15.57 -1.87
N ARG A 389 1.18 -16.30 -1.06
CA ARG A 389 0.77 -17.60 -0.50
C ARG A 389 -0.49 -17.47 0.36
N GLU A 390 -0.58 -16.45 1.20
CA GLU A 390 -1.75 -16.21 2.07
C GLU A 390 -2.99 -15.82 1.25
N HIS A 391 -2.86 -14.97 0.22
CA HIS A 391 -3.92 -14.67 -0.71
C HIS A 391 -4.40 -15.91 -1.46
N LEU A 392 -3.47 -16.75 -1.97
CA LEU A 392 -3.83 -17.98 -2.67
C LEU A 392 -4.53 -18.99 -1.75
N ALA A 393 -4.12 -19.07 -0.49
CA ALA A 393 -4.78 -19.92 0.50
C ALA A 393 -6.21 -19.43 0.76
N LEU A 394 -6.42 -18.12 0.93
CA LEU A 394 -7.75 -17.51 1.03
C LEU A 394 -8.61 -17.84 -0.19
N TYR A 395 -8.08 -17.66 -1.41
CA TYR A 395 -8.85 -17.89 -2.64
C TYR A 395 -9.20 -19.37 -2.82
N ARG A 396 -8.26 -20.28 -2.52
CA ARG A 396 -8.53 -21.72 -2.57
C ARG A 396 -9.63 -22.12 -1.58
N TRP A 397 -9.56 -21.61 -0.37
CA TRP A 397 -10.60 -21.86 0.63
C TRP A 397 -11.99 -21.37 0.18
N LEU A 398 -12.08 -20.16 -0.37
CA LEU A 398 -13.34 -19.62 -0.88
C LEU A 398 -13.90 -20.40 -2.08
N LEU A 399 -13.04 -21.10 -2.82
CA LEU A 399 -13.43 -22.01 -3.91
C LEU A 399 -13.72 -23.44 -3.44
N GLY A 400 -13.69 -23.72 -2.12
CA GLY A 400 -13.85 -25.05 -1.58
C GLY A 400 -12.68 -26.01 -1.87
N ARG A 401 -11.48 -25.49 -2.08
CA ARG A 401 -10.26 -26.24 -2.49
C ARG A 401 -9.17 -26.24 -1.42
N GLY A 402 -9.54 -26.29 -0.17
CA GLY A 402 -8.59 -26.30 0.95
C GLY A 402 -9.24 -25.85 2.24
N ASP A 403 -8.53 -26.04 3.32
CA ASP A 403 -8.96 -25.64 4.65
C ASP A 403 -8.91 -24.13 4.83
N ARG A 404 -9.62 -23.65 5.86
CA ARG A 404 -9.55 -22.23 6.25
C ARG A 404 -8.12 -21.89 6.68
N PRO A 405 -7.47 -20.92 6.00
CA PRO A 405 -6.11 -20.54 6.35
C PRO A 405 -6.03 -19.80 7.69
N PRO A 406 -4.90 -19.89 8.42
CA PRO A 406 -4.72 -19.26 9.74
C PRO A 406 -4.92 -17.74 9.73
N CYS A 407 -4.64 -17.06 8.60
CA CYS A 407 -4.83 -15.62 8.45
C CYS A 407 -6.32 -15.21 8.39
N VAL A 408 -7.27 -16.17 8.38
CA VAL A 408 -8.72 -15.89 8.28
C VAL A 408 -9.41 -16.05 9.62
N ALA A 409 -9.89 -14.93 10.15
CA ALA A 409 -10.80 -14.91 11.30
C ALA A 409 -12.26 -14.96 10.81
N VAL A 410 -13.05 -15.84 11.42
CA VAL A 410 -14.51 -15.85 11.31
C VAL A 410 -15.10 -15.32 12.60
N SER A 411 -16.12 -14.48 12.53
CA SER A 411 -16.82 -13.91 13.69
C SER A 411 -17.83 -14.89 14.26
#